data_fc588bb64b80f55dbdba71e2f36e2ca1
#
_entry.id   fc588bb64b80f55dbdba71e2f36e2ca1
#
_cell.length_a   1.000
_cell.length_b   1.000
_cell.length_c   1.000
_cell.angle_alpha   90.00
_cell.angle_beta   90.00
_cell.angle_gamma   90.00
#
_symmetry.space_group_name_H-M   'P 1'
#
loop_
_entity.id
_entity.type
_entity.pdbx_description
1 polymer ?
#
loop_
_entity_poly.entity_id
_entity_poly.type
_entity_poly.pdbx_seq_one_letter_code
_entity_poly.pdbx_strand_id
1 'polypeptide(L)'
;MEHIIAKLLTDFEGGKITRRQLIQSLALTATAASAAIAAPAAATPEGKGFKAIAVNHISYEVADYAKTRDFYADLLGMKVLQDNGKQCFLAFGETFLIPRGPRKDDKPPFVDHFAITIENWNKDAVEAELNRRGLNPKPDTKDSFHIKDPNGYDLQICGADMKP
;
A
#
# COMPACT_ATOMS: atom_id res chain seq x y z
N MET A 1 25.20 -16.65 -18.44
CA MET A 1 25.29 -15.64 -17.36
C MET A 1 26.43 -15.93 -16.41
N GLU A 2 26.56 -17.13 -15.92
CA GLU A 2 27.69 -17.58 -15.04
C GLU A 2 29.06 -17.23 -15.60
N HIS A 3 29.29 -17.42 -16.89
CA HIS A 3 30.55 -17.07 -17.54
C HIS A 3 30.90 -15.56 -17.47
N ILE A 4 29.91 -14.67 -17.55
CA ILE A 4 30.09 -13.21 -17.47
C ILE A 4 30.46 -12.83 -16.03
N ILE A 5 29.75 -13.41 -15.06
CA ILE A 5 30.00 -13.16 -13.63
C ILE A 5 31.40 -13.68 -13.24
N ALA A 6 31.76 -14.90 -13.68
CA ALA A 6 33.06 -15.47 -13.43
C ALA A 6 34.19 -14.60 -14.01
N LYS A 7 34.00 -14.08 -15.24
CA LYS A 7 34.98 -13.15 -15.85
C LYS A 7 35.12 -11.85 -15.07
N LEU A 8 34.03 -11.24 -14.61
CA LEU A 8 34.06 -10.00 -13.81
C LEU A 8 34.78 -10.21 -12.48
N LEU A 9 34.59 -11.34 -11.82
CA LEU A 9 35.29 -11.69 -10.58
C LEU A 9 36.79 -11.88 -10.86
N THR A 10 37.19 -12.61 -11.90
CA THR A 10 38.58 -12.80 -12.29
C THR A 10 39.28 -11.46 -12.62
N ASP A 11 38.58 -10.57 -13.34
CA ASP A 11 39.12 -9.24 -13.68
C ASP A 11 39.27 -8.34 -12.44
N PHE A 12 38.37 -8.49 -11.45
CA PHE A 12 38.49 -7.80 -10.17
C PHE A 12 39.65 -8.34 -9.31
N GLU A 13 39.75 -9.66 -9.15
CA GLU A 13 40.81 -10.32 -8.43
C GLU A 13 42.19 -10.03 -9.05
N GLY A 14 42.23 -9.93 -10.38
CA GLY A 14 43.42 -9.55 -11.14
C GLY A 14 43.74 -8.04 -11.14
N GLY A 15 42.97 -7.21 -10.41
CA GLY A 15 43.17 -5.77 -10.31
C GLY A 15 42.88 -4.98 -11.59
N LYS A 16 42.21 -5.59 -12.59
CA LYS A 16 41.87 -4.95 -13.86
C LYS A 16 40.66 -4.02 -13.77
N ILE A 17 39.80 -4.25 -12.80
CA ILE A 17 38.65 -3.41 -12.54
C ILE A 17 38.55 -3.08 -11.04
N THR A 18 38.01 -1.91 -10.74
CA THR A 18 37.79 -1.46 -9.36
C THR A 18 36.49 -2.08 -8.78
N ARG A 19 36.38 -2.08 -7.45
CA ARG A 19 35.15 -2.51 -6.74
C ARG A 19 33.91 -1.80 -7.25
N ARG A 20 34.00 -0.51 -7.57
CA ARG A 20 32.88 0.28 -8.10
C ARG A 20 32.47 -0.21 -9.49
N GLN A 21 33.44 -0.48 -10.35
CA GLN A 21 33.18 -1.02 -11.70
C GLN A 21 32.59 -2.44 -11.65
N LEU A 22 33.06 -3.28 -10.73
CA LEU A 22 32.48 -4.62 -10.51
C LEU A 22 30.99 -4.51 -10.12
N ILE A 23 30.66 -3.67 -9.12
CA ILE A 23 29.26 -3.49 -8.67
C ILE A 23 28.40 -2.94 -9.80
N GLN A 24 28.86 -1.95 -10.56
CA GLN A 24 28.12 -1.40 -11.69
C GLN A 24 27.87 -2.43 -12.79
N SER A 25 28.87 -3.27 -13.11
CA SER A 25 28.76 -4.30 -14.13
C SER A 25 27.80 -5.44 -13.70
N LEU A 26 27.83 -5.82 -12.41
CA LEU A 26 26.90 -6.81 -11.86
C LEU A 26 25.46 -6.27 -11.83
N ALA A 27 25.25 -5.00 -11.52
CA ALA A 27 23.94 -4.36 -11.57
C ALA A 27 23.38 -4.34 -13.01
N LEU A 28 24.21 -4.02 -14.01
CA LEU A 28 23.82 -4.06 -15.43
C LEU A 28 23.51 -5.49 -15.93
N THR A 29 24.24 -6.49 -15.47
CA THR A 29 23.95 -7.89 -15.83
C THR A 29 22.68 -8.41 -15.16
N ALA A 30 22.37 -7.96 -13.94
CA ALA A 30 21.13 -8.30 -13.24
C ALA A 30 19.91 -7.68 -13.93
N THR A 31 19.99 -6.44 -14.42
CA THR A 31 18.90 -5.80 -15.17
C THR A 31 18.67 -6.43 -16.53
N ALA A 32 19.73 -6.84 -17.24
CA ALA A 32 19.60 -7.57 -18.49
C ALA A 32 19.01 -8.98 -18.32
N ALA A 33 19.30 -9.65 -17.19
CA ALA A 33 18.73 -10.95 -16.86
C ALA A 33 17.26 -10.86 -16.43
N SER A 34 16.87 -9.78 -15.76
CA SER A 34 15.48 -9.50 -15.43
C SER A 34 14.63 -9.22 -16.68
N ALA A 35 15.22 -8.66 -17.72
CA ALA A 35 14.54 -8.47 -19.01
C ALA A 35 14.33 -9.79 -19.79
N ALA A 36 15.11 -10.85 -19.51
CA ALA A 36 14.99 -12.14 -20.17
C ALA A 36 14.06 -13.13 -19.45
N ILE A 37 13.68 -12.84 -18.21
CA ILE A 37 12.71 -13.62 -17.40
C ILE A 37 11.41 -12.80 -17.18
N ALA A 38 11.24 -11.70 -17.87
CA ALA A 38 9.91 -11.18 -18.06
C ALA A 38 9.16 -12.24 -18.90
N ALA A 39 8.56 -13.23 -18.20
CA ALA A 39 7.30 -13.77 -18.67
C ALA A 39 6.50 -12.54 -19.13
N PRO A 40 5.84 -12.53 -20.30
CA PRO A 40 5.04 -11.40 -20.69
C PRO A 40 4.20 -11.10 -19.46
N ALA A 41 4.48 -9.96 -18.81
CA ALA A 41 3.59 -9.46 -17.79
C ALA A 41 2.27 -9.52 -18.51
N ALA A 42 1.38 -10.40 -18.06
CA ALA A 42 0.07 -10.54 -18.67
C ALA A 42 -0.37 -9.11 -18.79
N ALA A 43 -0.50 -8.62 -20.03
CA ALA A 43 -0.77 -7.24 -20.30
C ALA A 43 -1.92 -6.92 -19.37
N THR A 44 -1.64 -6.17 -18.32
CA THR A 44 -2.68 -5.72 -17.40
C THR A 44 -3.66 -5.11 -18.37
N PRO A 45 -4.88 -5.63 -18.52
CA PRO A 45 -5.83 -5.08 -19.46
C PRO A 45 -5.79 -3.61 -19.16
N GLU A 46 -5.56 -2.74 -20.18
CA GLU A 46 -5.48 -1.29 -19.98
C GLU A 46 -6.70 -0.93 -19.15
N GLY A 47 -6.47 -0.97 -17.84
CA GLY A 47 -7.55 -0.92 -16.89
C GLY A 47 -8.03 0.50 -16.92
N LYS A 48 -9.11 0.74 -17.67
CA LYS A 48 -9.90 1.95 -17.59
C LYS A 48 -10.42 2.04 -16.14
N GLY A 49 -9.59 2.44 -15.25
CA GLY A 49 -9.84 2.53 -13.83
C GLY A 49 -8.97 3.60 -13.21
N PHE A 50 -8.71 3.44 -11.94
CA PHE A 50 -7.93 4.39 -11.16
C PHE A 50 -6.52 3.86 -10.96
N LYS A 51 -5.54 4.75 -10.90
CA LYS A 51 -4.18 4.41 -10.50
C LYS A 51 -4.05 4.59 -9.00
N ALA A 52 -3.92 3.48 -8.28
CA ALA A 52 -3.58 3.50 -6.85
C ALA A 52 -2.14 4.00 -6.68
N ILE A 53 -1.93 4.91 -5.74
CA ILE A 53 -0.63 5.52 -5.47
C ILE A 53 -0.13 5.30 -4.06
N ALA A 54 -1.02 5.08 -3.08
CA ALA A 54 -0.64 4.86 -1.69
C ALA A 54 -1.74 4.13 -0.90
N VAL A 55 -1.35 3.51 0.20
CA VAL A 55 -2.26 3.15 1.29
C VAL A 55 -2.43 4.39 2.16
N ASN A 56 -3.64 4.90 2.26
CA ASN A 56 -3.95 6.04 3.13
C ASN A 56 -4.00 5.60 4.60
N HIS A 57 -4.81 4.60 4.90
CA HIS A 57 -4.88 4.03 6.25
C HIS A 57 -5.37 2.58 6.27
N ILE A 58 -5.16 1.94 7.40
CA ILE A 58 -5.73 0.63 7.74
C ILE A 58 -6.57 0.81 8.99
N SER A 59 -7.87 0.57 8.89
CA SER A 59 -8.79 0.58 10.02
C SER A 59 -9.10 -0.85 10.47
N TYR A 60 -9.05 -1.11 11.75
CA TYR A 60 -9.26 -2.45 12.30
C TYR A 60 -9.86 -2.40 13.71
N GLU A 61 -10.63 -3.41 14.03
CA GLU A 61 -11.25 -3.55 15.34
C GLU A 61 -10.40 -4.38 16.27
N VAL A 62 -10.27 -3.93 17.51
CA VAL A 62 -9.50 -4.55 18.57
C VAL A 62 -10.31 -4.59 19.87
N ALA A 63 -10.04 -5.54 20.71
CA ALA A 63 -10.75 -5.68 22.00
C ALA A 63 -10.53 -4.45 22.91
N ASP A 64 -9.34 -3.88 22.88
CA ASP A 64 -8.93 -2.70 23.67
C ASP A 64 -8.10 -1.77 22.80
N TYR A 65 -8.74 -0.72 22.27
CA TYR A 65 -8.06 0.24 21.40
C TYR A 65 -7.04 1.10 22.17
N ALA A 66 -7.29 1.40 23.44
CA ALA A 66 -6.39 2.24 24.23
C ALA A 66 -5.06 1.49 24.51
N LYS A 67 -5.14 0.22 24.88
CA LYS A 67 -3.96 -0.64 25.02
C LYS A 67 -3.21 -0.79 23.70
N THR A 68 -3.92 -0.93 22.59
CA THR A 68 -3.32 -1.01 21.25
C THR A 68 -2.66 0.31 20.87
N ARG A 69 -3.32 1.44 21.12
CA ARG A 69 -2.75 2.79 20.92
C ARG A 69 -1.42 2.94 21.65
N ASP A 70 -1.44 2.67 22.95
CA ASP A 70 -0.27 2.84 23.82
C ASP A 70 0.89 1.94 23.40
N PHE A 71 0.59 0.70 23.00
CA PHE A 71 1.59 -0.25 22.48
C PHE A 71 2.31 0.30 21.22
N TYR A 72 1.57 0.77 20.22
CA TYR A 72 2.19 1.28 18.98
C TYR A 72 2.86 2.65 19.18
N ALA A 73 2.33 3.50 20.04
CA ALA A 73 2.95 4.77 20.38
C ALA A 73 4.29 4.58 21.11
N ASP A 74 4.34 3.67 22.08
CA ASP A 74 5.54 3.37 22.85
C ASP A 74 6.59 2.60 22.04
N LEU A 75 6.18 1.49 21.41
CA LEU A 75 7.12 0.60 20.71
C LEU A 75 7.67 1.20 19.42
N LEU A 76 6.83 1.88 18.64
CA LEU A 76 7.18 2.35 17.29
C LEU A 76 7.19 3.88 17.15
N GLY A 77 6.93 4.62 18.21
CA GLY A 77 6.92 6.08 18.20
C GLY A 77 5.81 6.68 17.32
N MET A 78 4.72 5.94 17.09
CA MET A 78 3.60 6.45 16.29
C MET A 78 2.91 7.60 17.03
N LYS A 79 2.58 8.67 16.30
CA LYS A 79 1.93 9.85 16.88
C LYS A 79 0.43 9.63 16.98
N VAL A 80 -0.12 9.80 18.18
CA VAL A 80 -1.57 9.84 18.39
C VAL A 80 -2.08 11.19 17.91
N LEU A 81 -2.87 11.25 16.83
CA LEU A 81 -3.40 12.50 16.29
C LEU A 81 -4.82 12.77 16.76
N GLN A 82 -5.68 11.79 16.72
CA GLN A 82 -7.09 11.92 17.12
C GLN A 82 -7.45 10.76 18.04
N ASP A 83 -8.00 11.08 19.18
CA ASP A 83 -8.50 10.09 20.13
C ASP A 83 -9.85 10.57 20.66
N ASN A 84 -10.90 9.78 20.39
CA ASN A 84 -12.27 10.12 20.79
C ASN A 84 -12.85 9.21 21.87
N GLY A 85 -11.98 8.43 22.55
CA GLY A 85 -12.39 7.47 23.57
C GLY A 85 -12.93 6.15 23.03
N LYS A 86 -13.03 5.98 21.70
CA LYS A 86 -13.50 4.76 21.05
C LYS A 86 -12.55 4.26 19.95
N GLN A 87 -11.79 5.17 19.38
CA GLN A 87 -10.75 4.93 18.37
C GLN A 87 -9.73 6.06 18.42
N CYS A 88 -8.56 5.82 17.84
CA CYS A 88 -7.56 6.85 17.62
C CYS A 88 -6.89 6.68 16.27
N PHE A 89 -6.15 7.71 15.84
CA PHE A 89 -5.32 7.71 14.64
C PHE A 89 -3.86 7.68 15.06
N LEU A 90 -3.15 6.65 14.64
CA LEU A 90 -1.72 6.46 14.88
C LEU A 90 -0.97 6.77 13.59
N ALA A 91 -0.35 7.94 13.52
CA ALA A 91 0.37 8.39 12.34
C ALA A 91 1.79 7.84 12.30
N PHE A 92 2.21 7.41 11.11
CA PHE A 92 3.59 7.07 10.76
C PHE A 92 3.83 7.34 9.27
N GLY A 93 4.82 8.17 8.95
CA GLY A 93 4.97 8.70 7.58
C GLY A 93 3.69 9.40 7.13
N GLU A 94 3.23 9.04 5.93
CA GLU A 94 1.99 9.56 5.32
C GLU A 94 0.79 8.61 5.52
N THR A 95 0.91 7.63 6.39
CA THR A 95 -0.07 6.57 6.58
C THR A 95 -0.58 6.56 8.03
N PHE A 96 -1.75 5.95 8.25
CA PHE A 96 -2.35 5.81 9.57
C PHE A 96 -2.72 4.37 9.88
N LEU A 97 -2.59 3.96 11.14
CA LEU A 97 -3.36 2.88 11.72
C LEU A 97 -4.51 3.47 12.53
N ILE A 98 -5.69 2.86 12.41
CA ILE A 98 -6.89 3.30 13.13
C ILE A 98 -7.44 2.13 13.94
N PRO A 99 -6.85 1.85 15.13
CA PRO A 99 -7.46 0.90 16.05
C PRO A 99 -8.75 1.48 16.61
N ARG A 100 -9.81 0.70 16.57
CA ARG A 100 -11.10 1.04 17.15
C ARG A 100 -11.62 -0.04 18.08
N GLY A 101 -12.34 0.33 19.10
CA GLY A 101 -13.03 -0.61 19.97
C GLY A 101 -14.14 -1.36 19.23
N PRO A 102 -14.61 -2.49 19.78
CA PRO A 102 -15.66 -3.29 19.18
C PRO A 102 -16.93 -2.46 18.93
N ARG A 103 -17.52 -2.63 17.75
CA ARG A 103 -18.89 -2.19 17.50
C ARG A 103 -19.86 -3.28 17.96
N LYS A 104 -21.12 -2.91 18.09
CA LYS A 104 -22.18 -3.85 18.42
C LYS A 104 -22.18 -4.99 17.39
N ASP A 105 -22.19 -6.21 17.87
CA ASP A 105 -22.23 -7.46 17.07
C ASP A 105 -20.91 -7.83 16.35
N ASP A 106 -19.86 -7.03 16.44
CA ASP A 106 -18.55 -7.33 15.89
C ASP A 106 -17.72 -8.22 16.82
N LYS A 107 -16.90 -9.09 16.23
CA LYS A 107 -16.00 -10.01 16.96
C LYS A 107 -14.54 -9.67 16.64
N PRO A 108 -13.95 -8.74 17.39
CA PRO A 108 -12.54 -8.41 17.17
C PRO A 108 -11.60 -9.58 17.56
N PRO A 109 -10.38 -9.63 16.99
CA PRO A 109 -9.87 -8.64 16.06
C PRO A 109 -10.25 -8.94 14.59
N PHE A 110 -10.57 -7.91 13.81
CA PHE A 110 -10.67 -8.01 12.35
C PHE A 110 -10.34 -6.67 11.69
N VAL A 111 -9.94 -6.72 10.41
CA VAL A 111 -9.70 -5.52 9.61
C VAL A 111 -11.06 -4.97 9.15
N ASP A 112 -11.34 -3.73 9.50
CA ASP A 112 -12.58 -3.05 9.14
C ASP A 112 -12.58 -2.65 7.65
N HIS A 113 -11.56 -1.93 7.22
CA HIS A 113 -11.34 -1.58 5.82
C HIS A 113 -9.90 -1.19 5.52
N PHE A 114 -9.58 -1.19 4.23
CA PHE A 114 -8.35 -0.61 3.67
C PHE A 114 -8.70 0.65 2.90
N ALA A 115 -7.95 1.72 3.08
CA ALA A 115 -8.11 2.92 2.28
C ALA A 115 -6.94 3.06 1.29
N ILE A 116 -7.26 3.14 0.01
CA ILE A 116 -6.31 3.27 -1.08
C ILE A 116 -6.47 4.64 -1.73
N THR A 117 -5.40 5.40 -1.77
CA THR A 117 -5.34 6.67 -2.48
C THR A 117 -5.15 6.42 -3.97
N ILE A 118 -5.94 7.09 -4.79
CA ILE A 118 -5.80 7.05 -6.25
C ILE A 118 -5.30 8.38 -6.80
N GLU A 119 -4.66 8.31 -7.95
CA GLU A 119 -4.20 9.47 -8.69
C GLU A 119 -5.37 10.21 -9.36
N ASN A 120 -5.27 11.53 -9.50
CA ASN A 120 -6.24 12.37 -10.19
C ASN A 120 -7.68 12.22 -9.67
N TRP A 121 -7.86 12.32 -8.35
CA TRP A 121 -9.16 12.22 -7.71
C TRP A 121 -10.16 13.24 -8.29
N ASN A 122 -11.29 12.73 -8.76
CA ASN A 122 -12.46 13.51 -9.09
C ASN A 122 -13.68 12.71 -8.67
N LYS A 123 -14.44 13.19 -7.72
CA LYS A 123 -15.52 12.44 -7.08
C LYS A 123 -16.52 11.90 -8.08
N ASP A 124 -17.02 12.75 -8.97
CA ASP A 124 -18.09 12.38 -9.92
C ASP A 124 -17.58 11.35 -10.94
N ALA A 125 -16.35 11.53 -11.43
CA ALA A 125 -15.73 10.59 -12.37
C ALA A 125 -15.44 9.22 -11.70
N VAL A 126 -15.01 9.24 -10.44
CA VAL A 126 -14.79 8.01 -9.66
C VAL A 126 -16.09 7.29 -9.41
N GLU A 127 -17.14 7.99 -8.98
CA GLU A 127 -18.47 7.40 -8.76
C GLU A 127 -19.03 6.78 -10.04
N ALA A 128 -18.93 7.50 -11.15
CA ALA A 128 -19.39 7.02 -12.45
C ALA A 128 -18.66 5.73 -12.88
N GLU A 129 -17.34 5.69 -12.73
CA GLU A 129 -16.53 4.51 -13.10
C GLU A 129 -16.82 3.32 -12.17
N LEU A 130 -16.96 3.53 -10.86
CA LEU A 130 -17.34 2.48 -9.92
C LEU A 130 -18.72 1.90 -10.22
N ASN A 131 -19.70 2.76 -10.52
CA ASN A 131 -21.03 2.34 -10.93
C ASN A 131 -21.02 1.58 -12.27
N ARG A 132 -20.23 2.07 -13.24
CA ARG A 132 -20.06 1.38 -14.53
C ARG A 132 -19.50 -0.04 -14.35
N ARG A 133 -18.68 -0.27 -13.32
CA ARG A 133 -18.16 -1.60 -12.94
C ARG A 133 -19.11 -2.42 -12.09
N GLY A 134 -20.28 -1.89 -11.72
CA GLY A 134 -21.27 -2.57 -10.88
C GLY A 134 -20.85 -2.67 -9.40
N LEU A 135 -19.94 -1.80 -8.94
CA LEU A 135 -19.38 -1.88 -7.57
C LEU A 135 -20.22 -1.14 -6.52
N ASN A 136 -21.29 -0.44 -6.92
CA ASN A 136 -22.25 0.23 -6.03
C ASN A 136 -21.55 1.05 -4.92
N PRO A 137 -20.80 2.12 -5.26
CA PRO A 137 -20.04 2.89 -4.30
C PRO A 137 -20.93 3.54 -3.25
N LYS A 138 -20.51 3.45 -2.00
CA LYS A 138 -21.16 4.15 -0.88
C LYS A 138 -20.30 5.36 -0.52
N PRO A 139 -20.81 6.59 -0.63
CA PRO A 139 -20.09 7.76 -0.19
C PRO A 139 -19.90 7.71 1.32
N ASP A 140 -18.71 8.07 1.79
CA ASP A 140 -18.39 8.19 3.20
C ASP A 140 -18.02 9.62 3.54
N THR A 141 -16.89 10.12 3.00
CA THR A 141 -16.50 11.52 3.12
C THR A 141 -16.70 12.23 1.77
N LYS A 142 -16.43 13.55 1.75
CA LYS A 142 -16.42 14.28 0.46
C LYS A 142 -15.37 13.75 -0.52
N ASP A 143 -14.33 13.06 -0.01
CA ASP A 143 -13.15 12.63 -0.77
C ASP A 143 -12.98 11.11 -0.79
N SER A 144 -14.05 10.33 -0.55
CA SER A 144 -13.96 8.87 -0.56
C SER A 144 -15.25 8.15 -0.86
N PHE A 145 -15.11 6.88 -1.30
CA PHE A 145 -16.18 5.90 -1.45
C PHE A 145 -15.75 4.55 -0.88
N HIS A 146 -16.68 3.85 -0.28
CA HIS A 146 -16.54 2.44 0.09
C HIS A 146 -17.15 1.53 -0.97
N ILE A 147 -16.44 0.45 -1.28
CA ILE A 147 -16.89 -0.64 -2.16
C ILE A 147 -16.53 -1.97 -1.51
N LYS A 148 -17.02 -3.08 -2.07
CA LYS A 148 -16.54 -4.42 -1.68
C LYS A 148 -15.59 -4.98 -2.74
N ASP A 149 -14.49 -5.57 -2.26
CA ASP A 149 -13.61 -6.37 -3.10
C ASP A 149 -14.27 -7.74 -3.45
N PRO A 150 -13.70 -8.56 -4.35
CA PRO A 150 -14.27 -9.85 -4.72
C PRO A 150 -14.41 -10.85 -3.56
N ASN A 151 -13.72 -10.67 -2.43
CA ASN A 151 -13.79 -11.51 -1.23
C ASN A 151 -14.72 -10.93 -0.16
N GLY A 152 -15.32 -9.75 -0.42
CA GLY A 152 -16.20 -9.07 0.49
C GLY A 152 -15.52 -8.14 1.50
N TYR A 153 -14.19 -7.96 1.42
CA TYR A 153 -13.50 -6.95 2.24
C TYR A 153 -13.93 -5.54 1.86
N ASP A 154 -14.00 -4.68 2.87
CA ASP A 154 -14.30 -3.26 2.65
C ASP A 154 -13.06 -2.54 2.12
N LEU A 155 -13.19 -1.95 0.93
CA LEU A 155 -12.17 -1.15 0.29
C LEU A 155 -12.66 0.28 0.17
N GLN A 156 -11.96 1.21 0.79
CA GLN A 156 -12.18 2.63 0.63
C GLN A 156 -11.25 3.17 -0.46
N ILE A 157 -11.81 3.84 -1.46
CA ILE A 157 -11.05 4.54 -2.50
C ILE A 157 -11.14 6.03 -2.21
N CYS A 158 -10.00 6.72 -2.21
CA CYS A 158 -9.94 8.11 -1.78
C CYS A 158 -8.95 8.96 -2.59
N GLY A 159 -9.13 10.27 -2.50
CA GLY A 159 -8.19 11.26 -2.99
C GLY A 159 -7.01 11.48 -2.03
N ALA A 160 -5.94 12.12 -2.52
CA ALA A 160 -4.74 12.41 -1.74
C ALA A 160 -5.01 13.39 -0.57
N ASP A 161 -6.04 14.21 -0.69
CA ASP A 161 -6.41 15.19 0.35
C ASP A 161 -7.31 14.61 1.45
N MET A 162 -7.75 13.35 1.31
CA MET A 162 -8.54 12.69 2.33
C MET A 162 -7.71 12.51 3.59
N LYS A 163 -8.22 13.09 4.68
CA LYS A 163 -7.71 12.86 6.03
C LYS A 163 -8.74 12.02 6.76
N PRO A 164 -8.31 10.92 7.40
CA PRO A 164 -9.20 10.08 8.17
C PRO A 164 -9.81 10.79 9.37
#